data_7e01509d1f9826cea13cb0a83acc2ea0
#
_entry.id   7e01509d1f9826cea13cb0a83acc2ea0
#
_cell.length_a   1.000
_cell.length_b   1.000
_cell.length_c   1.000
_cell.angle_alpha   90.00
_cell.angle_beta   90.00
_cell.angle_gamma   90.00
#
_symmetry.space_group_name_H-M   'P 1'
#
loop_
_entity.id
_entity.type
_entity.pdbx_description
1 polymer ?
#
loop_
_entity_poly.entity_id
_entity_poly.type
_entity_poly.pdbx_seq_one_letter_code
_entity_poly.pdbx_strand_id
1 'polypeptide(L)'
;AYRRQRQMCIRDRSNNYYFKHGVAVIHKKPTPIQIVNVHYPKRSKAVINEAYFRTPSTTDYNGVYRGYYIDFEAKETKNKTSFPLNNIHDHQVEHMKSCFMQKGLVFLLIRFKVLDEVYLLPFSKFEPFWERYKKEIKKSITVEEIKKNSYYIPYQYQPRLNYLKAVDKLILDESEDRV
;
A
#
# COMPACT_ATOMS: atom_id res chain seq x y z
N ALA A 1 -1.94 21.49 8.09
CA ALA A 1 -2.92 20.40 7.96
C ALA A 1 -3.78 20.53 6.70
N TYR A 2 -4.31 21.72 6.39
CA TYR A 2 -5.24 21.94 5.27
C TYR A 2 -4.62 21.75 3.86
N ARG A 3 -3.30 21.94 3.68
CA ARG A 3 -2.60 21.69 2.40
C ARG A 3 -2.39 20.20 2.09
N ARG A 4 -2.38 19.31 3.08
CA ARG A 4 -2.25 17.84 2.84
C ARG A 4 -3.53 17.21 2.26
N GLN A 5 -4.71 17.77 2.53
CA GLN A 5 -5.97 17.28 1.97
C GLN A 5 -6.18 17.65 0.49
N ARG A 6 -5.51 18.67 -0.05
CA ARG A 6 -5.69 19.11 -1.45
C ARG A 6 -4.93 18.29 -2.49
N GLN A 7 -3.92 17.51 -2.09
CA GLN A 7 -3.28 16.55 -3.00
C GLN A 7 -3.86 15.15 -2.73
N MET A 8 -5.03 14.89 -3.32
CA MET A 8 -5.50 13.52 -3.45
C MET A 8 -4.32 12.71 -4.00
N CYS A 9 -3.85 11.73 -3.23
CA CYS A 9 -2.68 10.93 -3.56
C CYS A 9 -2.84 10.40 -4.99
N ILE A 10 -1.74 10.34 -5.75
CA ILE A 10 -1.77 9.80 -7.13
C ILE A 10 -2.44 8.43 -7.15
N ARG A 11 -2.23 7.61 -6.12
CA ARG A 11 -2.87 6.30 -5.94
C ARG A 11 -4.38 6.41 -5.78
N ASP A 12 -4.87 7.35 -4.97
CA ASP A 12 -6.31 7.56 -4.76
C ASP A 12 -7.00 8.01 -6.05
N ARG A 13 -6.32 8.83 -6.88
CA ARG A 13 -6.82 9.20 -8.21
C ARG A 13 -6.88 8.01 -9.16
N SER A 14 -5.86 7.13 -9.13
CA SER A 14 -5.85 5.92 -9.94
C SER A 14 -6.96 4.96 -9.50
N ASN A 15 -7.17 4.78 -8.18
CA ASN A 15 -8.24 3.94 -7.65
C ASN A 15 -9.63 4.48 -8.02
N ASN A 16 -9.82 5.81 -7.96
CA ASN A 16 -11.06 6.44 -8.40
C ASN A 16 -11.30 6.29 -9.91
N TYR A 17 -10.25 6.36 -10.72
CA TYR A 17 -10.32 6.05 -12.16
C TYR A 17 -10.76 4.61 -12.39
N TYR A 18 -10.13 3.62 -11.73
CA TYR A 18 -10.49 2.21 -11.87
C TYR A 18 -11.95 1.96 -11.47
N PHE A 19 -12.38 2.54 -10.36
CA PHE A 19 -13.77 2.41 -9.90
C PHE A 19 -14.77 2.98 -10.91
N LYS A 20 -14.54 4.22 -11.39
CA LYS A 20 -15.43 4.87 -12.37
C LYS A 20 -15.53 4.14 -13.71
N HIS A 21 -14.49 3.41 -14.11
CA HIS A 21 -14.45 2.70 -15.39
C HIS A 21 -14.71 1.19 -15.24
N GLY A 22 -15.15 0.73 -14.06
CA GLY A 22 -15.44 -0.68 -13.82
C GLY A 22 -14.23 -1.61 -13.93
N VAL A 23 -13.00 -1.08 -13.75
CA VAL A 23 -11.76 -1.85 -13.88
C VAL A 23 -11.44 -2.62 -12.60
N ALA A 24 -11.55 -1.96 -11.46
CA ALA A 24 -11.29 -2.54 -10.14
C ALA A 24 -11.99 -1.74 -9.05
N VAL A 25 -12.20 -2.37 -7.89
CA VAL A 25 -12.73 -1.73 -6.69
C VAL A 25 -11.66 -1.78 -5.62
N ILE A 26 -10.95 -0.67 -5.42
CA ILE A 26 -9.86 -0.56 -4.47
C ILE A 26 -10.05 0.71 -3.65
N HIS A 27 -10.09 0.55 -2.33
CA HIS A 27 -10.33 1.63 -1.39
C HIS A 27 -9.12 1.86 -0.48
N LYS A 28 -8.92 3.12 -0.13
CA LYS A 28 -8.05 3.46 0.99
C LYS A 28 -8.78 3.14 2.28
N LYS A 29 -8.13 2.40 3.17
CA LYS A 29 -8.69 2.11 4.50
C LYS A 29 -8.73 3.40 5.33
N PRO A 30 -9.81 3.65 6.07
CA PRO A 30 -9.90 4.81 6.94
C PRO A 30 -8.89 4.72 8.08
N THR A 31 -8.36 5.87 8.49
CA THR A 31 -7.52 5.94 9.69
C THR A 31 -8.38 5.58 10.92
N PRO A 32 -8.02 4.57 11.72
CA PRO A 32 -8.79 4.21 12.87
C PRO A 32 -8.73 5.31 13.93
N ILE A 33 -9.89 5.66 14.48
CA ILE A 33 -10.01 6.60 15.59
C ILE A 33 -10.72 5.93 16.75
N GLN A 34 -10.27 6.22 17.97
CA GLN A 34 -10.99 5.88 19.18
C GLN A 34 -11.76 7.10 19.65
N ILE A 35 -13.07 7.00 19.63
CA ILE A 35 -13.96 8.05 20.15
C ILE A 35 -14.00 7.93 21.66
N VAL A 36 -13.75 9.02 22.37
CA VAL A 36 -13.78 9.09 23.84
C VAL A 36 -15.04 9.83 24.31
N ASN A 37 -15.38 10.93 23.66
CA ASN A 37 -16.51 11.74 24.06
C ASN A 37 -17.34 12.18 22.86
N VAL A 38 -18.67 11.94 22.93
CA VAL A 38 -19.62 12.33 21.90
C VAL A 38 -20.76 13.10 22.56
N HIS A 39 -21.03 14.28 22.07
CA HIS A 39 -22.20 15.06 22.47
C HIS A 39 -23.38 14.74 21.54
N TYR A 40 -24.48 14.26 22.10
CA TYR A 40 -25.69 13.88 21.38
C TYR A 40 -26.85 14.86 21.68
N PRO A 41 -26.91 16.08 21.11
CA PRO A 41 -28.07 16.94 21.27
C PRO A 41 -29.30 16.37 20.56
N LYS A 42 -29.10 15.68 19.41
CA LYS A 42 -30.12 14.88 18.67
C LYS A 42 -29.37 13.82 17.84
N ARG A 43 -30.02 12.67 17.51
CA ARG A 43 -29.42 11.57 16.72
C ARG A 43 -28.76 12.04 15.41
N SER A 44 -29.31 13.06 14.74
CA SER A 44 -28.80 13.63 13.49
C SER A 44 -27.71 14.69 13.66
N LYS A 45 -27.33 15.05 14.90
CA LYS A 45 -26.36 16.10 15.24
C LYS A 45 -25.34 15.64 16.28
N ALA A 46 -24.91 14.39 16.19
CA ALA A 46 -23.82 13.89 17.03
C ALA A 46 -22.51 14.60 16.67
N VAL A 47 -21.84 15.18 17.65
CA VAL A 47 -20.55 15.84 17.51
C VAL A 47 -19.53 15.10 18.35
N ILE A 48 -18.45 14.67 17.73
CA ILE A 48 -17.31 14.08 18.42
C ILE A 48 -16.47 15.21 19.02
N ASN A 49 -16.48 15.33 20.35
CA ASN A 49 -15.70 16.34 21.06
C ASN A 49 -14.27 15.89 21.30
N GLU A 50 -14.04 14.58 21.44
CA GLU A 50 -12.72 14.03 21.71
C GLU A 50 -12.55 12.68 21.06
N ALA A 51 -11.46 12.51 20.30
CA ALA A 51 -11.07 11.26 19.67
C ALA A 51 -9.55 11.17 19.54
N TYR A 52 -8.99 9.98 19.72
CA TYR A 52 -7.56 9.70 19.53
C TYR A 52 -7.35 8.84 18.29
N PHE A 53 -6.27 9.12 17.55
CA PHE A 53 -5.82 8.24 16.47
C PHE A 53 -5.30 6.94 17.07
N ARG A 54 -5.79 5.81 16.57
CA ARG A 54 -5.22 4.50 16.84
C ARG A 54 -4.16 4.15 15.81
N THR A 55 -3.21 3.32 16.19
CA THR A 55 -2.26 2.73 15.25
C THR A 55 -3.05 1.83 14.28
N PRO A 56 -2.96 2.05 12.95
CA PRO A 56 -3.57 1.16 11.98
C PRO A 56 -3.03 -0.26 12.17
N SER A 57 -3.90 -1.25 12.26
CA SER A 57 -3.50 -2.66 12.40
C SER A 57 -3.30 -3.36 11.04
N THR A 58 -3.54 -2.65 9.95
CA THR A 58 -3.55 -3.20 8.58
C THR A 58 -2.78 -2.27 7.64
N THR A 59 -2.71 -2.67 6.36
CA THR A 59 -2.17 -1.87 5.25
C THR A 59 -3.09 -0.69 4.88
N ASP A 60 -2.59 0.19 4.01
CA ASP A 60 -3.30 1.41 3.58
C ASP A 60 -4.48 1.14 2.63
N TYR A 61 -4.40 0.11 1.78
CA TYR A 61 -5.36 -0.14 0.69
C TYR A 61 -5.76 -1.60 0.62
N ASN A 62 -7.04 -1.84 0.28
CA ASN A 62 -7.52 -3.15 -0.12
C ASN A 62 -8.65 -3.06 -1.13
N GLY A 63 -8.94 -4.20 -1.78
CA GLY A 63 -10.01 -4.26 -2.76
C GLY A 63 -10.06 -5.54 -3.55
N VAL A 64 -10.73 -5.46 -4.71
CA VAL A 64 -10.90 -6.60 -5.61
C VAL A 64 -10.54 -6.20 -7.05
N TYR A 65 -9.79 -7.04 -7.71
CA TYR A 65 -9.46 -6.94 -9.12
C TYR A 65 -9.51 -8.31 -9.80
N ARG A 66 -10.34 -8.47 -10.83
CA ARG A 66 -10.51 -9.74 -11.56
C ARG A 66 -10.78 -10.96 -10.66
N GLY A 67 -11.53 -10.78 -9.57
CA GLY A 67 -11.80 -11.84 -8.59
C GLY A 67 -10.71 -12.07 -7.55
N TYR A 68 -9.55 -11.46 -7.69
CA TYR A 68 -8.49 -11.52 -6.67
C TYR A 68 -8.70 -10.46 -5.60
N TYR A 69 -8.54 -10.85 -4.35
CA TYR A 69 -8.38 -9.89 -3.26
C TYR A 69 -7.00 -9.25 -3.35
N ILE A 70 -6.98 -7.92 -3.33
CA ILE A 70 -5.75 -7.12 -3.33
C ILE A 70 -5.60 -6.44 -1.98
N ASP A 71 -4.39 -6.51 -1.43
CA ASP A 71 -4.03 -5.78 -0.20
C ASP A 71 -2.63 -5.20 -0.34
N PHE A 72 -2.44 -3.90 -0.09
CA PHE A 72 -1.14 -3.30 -0.24
C PHE A 72 -0.88 -2.11 0.66
N GLU A 73 0.38 -1.96 1.00
CA GLU A 73 0.92 -0.81 1.71
C GLU A 73 1.59 0.14 0.72
N ALA A 74 1.46 1.43 0.95
CA ALA A 74 2.04 2.45 0.09
C ALA A 74 3.02 3.34 0.85
N LYS A 75 4.29 3.26 0.49
CA LYS A 75 5.39 3.99 1.13
C LYS A 75 6.12 4.90 0.15
N GLU A 76 6.70 5.97 0.68
CA GLU A 76 7.61 6.81 -0.11
C GLU A 76 8.88 7.10 0.68
N THR A 77 9.97 7.28 -0.03
CA THR A 77 11.25 7.69 0.53
C THR A 77 11.84 8.86 -0.26
N LYS A 78 12.60 9.72 0.43
CA LYS A 78 13.43 10.75 -0.19
C LYS A 78 14.84 10.25 -0.48
N ASN A 79 15.24 9.10 0.06
CA ASN A 79 16.55 8.51 -0.18
C ASN A 79 16.65 8.11 -1.66
N LYS A 80 17.82 8.37 -2.26
CA LYS A 80 18.09 8.04 -3.67
C LYS A 80 18.58 6.61 -3.85
N THR A 81 19.18 6.02 -2.82
CA THR A 81 19.95 4.76 -2.92
C THR A 81 19.29 3.58 -2.25
N SER A 82 18.34 3.81 -1.31
CA SER A 82 17.72 2.73 -0.55
C SER A 82 16.36 3.12 0.03
N PHE A 83 15.56 2.10 0.34
CA PHE A 83 14.31 2.21 1.09
C PHE A 83 14.54 1.69 2.52
N PRO A 84 14.41 2.56 3.56
CA PRO A 84 14.56 2.18 4.96
C PRO A 84 13.40 1.30 5.43
N LEU A 85 13.71 0.14 6.04
CA LEU A 85 12.71 -0.81 6.49
C LEU A 85 12.01 -0.40 7.79
N ASN A 86 12.58 0.51 8.56
CA ASN A 86 11.91 1.12 9.72
C ASN A 86 10.67 1.97 9.37
N ASN A 87 10.44 2.24 8.08
CA ASN A 87 9.21 2.88 7.59
C ASN A 87 8.01 1.91 7.56
N ILE A 88 8.24 0.62 7.78
CA ILE A 88 7.21 -0.42 7.82
C ILE A 88 7.13 -0.93 9.26
N HIS A 89 5.90 -1.13 9.74
CA HIS A 89 5.65 -1.62 11.09
C HIS A 89 5.35 -3.12 11.11
N ASP A 90 5.73 -3.80 12.20
CA ASP A 90 5.56 -5.25 12.37
C ASP A 90 4.11 -5.69 12.09
N HIS A 91 3.13 -5.00 12.64
CA HIS A 91 1.72 -5.33 12.45
C HIS A 91 1.26 -5.23 10.98
N GLN A 92 1.87 -4.35 10.17
CA GLN A 92 1.59 -4.26 8.73
C GLN A 92 2.11 -5.50 8.00
N VAL A 93 3.31 -5.96 8.38
CA VAL A 93 3.92 -7.16 7.80
C VAL A 93 3.17 -8.42 8.19
N GLU A 94 2.74 -8.54 9.45
CA GLU A 94 1.90 -9.65 9.94
C GLU A 94 0.56 -9.70 9.20
N HIS A 95 -0.07 -8.56 8.98
CA HIS A 95 -1.29 -8.47 8.19
C HIS A 95 -1.06 -8.90 6.74
N MET A 96 -0.01 -8.36 6.09
CA MET A 96 0.36 -8.75 4.72
C MET A 96 0.62 -10.25 4.60
N LYS A 97 1.36 -10.82 5.55
CA LYS A 97 1.63 -12.26 5.62
C LYS A 97 0.33 -13.07 5.73
N SER A 98 -0.57 -12.66 6.61
CA SER A 98 -1.87 -13.32 6.79
C SER A 98 -2.70 -13.30 5.51
N CYS A 99 -2.77 -12.17 4.82
CA CYS A 99 -3.47 -12.05 3.54
C CYS A 99 -2.81 -12.89 2.43
N PHE A 100 -1.47 -12.91 2.39
CA PHE A 100 -0.71 -13.72 1.42
C PHE A 100 -0.95 -15.22 1.61
N MET A 101 -0.96 -15.71 2.86
CA MET A 101 -1.28 -17.10 3.19
C MET A 101 -2.68 -17.51 2.74
N GLN A 102 -3.63 -16.58 2.69
CA GLN A 102 -4.98 -16.78 2.15
C GLN A 102 -5.08 -16.58 0.62
N LYS A 103 -3.93 -16.55 -0.07
CA LYS A 103 -3.84 -16.40 -1.54
C LYS A 103 -4.28 -15.02 -2.05
N GLY A 104 -4.29 -14.00 -1.20
CA GLY A 104 -4.44 -12.61 -1.63
C GLY A 104 -3.22 -12.13 -2.43
N LEU A 105 -3.42 -11.22 -3.36
CA LEU A 105 -2.34 -10.51 -4.05
C LEU A 105 -1.85 -9.38 -3.14
N VAL A 106 -0.72 -9.60 -2.51
CA VAL A 106 -0.17 -8.70 -1.49
C VAL A 106 1.16 -8.10 -1.95
N PHE A 107 1.28 -6.79 -1.85
CA PHE A 107 2.48 -6.09 -2.32
C PHE A 107 2.70 -4.74 -1.62
N LEU A 108 3.87 -4.16 -1.83
CA LEU A 108 4.18 -2.79 -1.47
C LEU A 108 4.27 -1.92 -2.72
N LEU A 109 3.69 -0.72 -2.68
CA LEU A 109 3.97 0.34 -3.65
C LEU A 109 5.00 1.30 -3.06
N ILE A 110 6.23 1.26 -3.56
CA ILE A 110 7.35 2.05 -3.07
C ILE A 110 7.65 3.16 -4.07
N ARG A 111 7.56 4.41 -3.61
CA ARG A 111 7.95 5.58 -4.41
C ARG A 111 9.28 6.15 -3.93
N PHE A 112 10.24 6.24 -4.85
CA PHE A 112 11.45 7.01 -4.66
C PHE A 112 11.22 8.44 -5.16
N LYS A 113 10.97 9.35 -4.21
CA LYS A 113 10.49 10.71 -4.52
C LYS A 113 11.48 11.53 -5.33
N VAL A 114 12.78 11.37 -5.07
CA VAL A 114 13.82 12.13 -5.76
C VAL A 114 14.11 11.58 -7.14
N LEU A 115 13.99 10.26 -7.31
CA LEU A 115 14.12 9.59 -8.62
C LEU A 115 12.84 9.70 -9.45
N ASP A 116 11.73 10.08 -8.84
CA ASP A 116 10.37 10.05 -9.39
C ASP A 116 9.97 8.69 -9.97
N GLU A 117 10.44 7.62 -9.34
CA GLU A 117 10.20 6.22 -9.74
C GLU A 117 9.26 5.54 -8.75
N VAL A 118 8.36 4.67 -9.26
CA VAL A 118 7.45 3.85 -8.46
C VAL A 118 7.61 2.39 -8.81
N TYR A 119 7.63 1.54 -7.78
CA TYR A 119 7.82 0.11 -7.90
C TYR A 119 6.74 -0.65 -7.15
N LEU A 120 6.23 -1.73 -7.73
CA LEU A 120 5.41 -2.73 -7.06
C LEU A 120 6.34 -3.88 -6.62
N LEU A 121 6.54 -4.02 -5.31
CA LEU A 121 7.32 -5.10 -4.71
C LEU A 121 6.36 -6.15 -4.15
N PRO A 122 6.25 -7.36 -4.74
CA PRO A 122 5.42 -8.45 -4.23
C PRO A 122 5.83 -8.85 -2.80
N PHE A 123 4.86 -9.26 -1.98
CA PHE A 123 5.14 -9.68 -0.61
C PHE A 123 6.10 -10.86 -0.56
N SER A 124 5.98 -11.83 -1.46
CA SER A 124 6.89 -12.98 -1.58
C SER A 124 8.35 -12.58 -1.80
N LYS A 125 8.60 -11.47 -2.50
CA LYS A 125 9.95 -10.93 -2.70
C LYS A 125 10.37 -9.97 -1.58
N PHE A 126 9.41 -9.36 -0.87
CA PHE A 126 9.67 -8.48 0.27
C PHE A 126 10.02 -9.25 1.55
N GLU A 127 9.36 -10.37 1.83
CA GLU A 127 9.52 -11.13 3.09
C GLU A 127 10.98 -11.47 3.41
N PRO A 128 11.83 -11.94 2.46
CA PRO A 128 13.25 -12.20 2.75
C PRO A 128 14.04 -10.95 3.20
N PHE A 129 13.70 -9.77 2.67
CA PHE A 129 14.31 -8.51 3.11
C PHE A 129 13.90 -8.14 4.52
N TRP A 130 12.62 -8.39 4.85
CA TRP A 130 12.11 -8.17 6.19
C TRP A 130 12.74 -9.09 7.22
N GLU A 131 12.90 -10.38 6.92
CA GLU A 131 13.60 -11.33 7.78
C GLU A 131 15.06 -10.94 8.02
N ARG A 132 15.76 -10.48 6.97
CA ARG A 132 17.12 -9.95 7.06
C ARG A 132 17.19 -8.72 7.98
N TYR A 133 16.16 -7.85 7.92
CA TYR A 133 16.04 -6.71 8.80
C TYR A 133 15.80 -7.12 10.26
N LYS A 134 14.91 -8.08 10.51
CA LYS A 134 14.63 -8.59 11.87
C LYS A 134 15.84 -9.29 12.50
N LYS A 135 16.72 -9.85 11.70
CA LYS A 135 18.02 -10.41 12.13
C LYS A 135 19.12 -9.34 12.26
N GLU A 136 18.79 -8.07 12.16
CA GLU A 136 19.71 -6.92 12.23
C GLU A 136 20.86 -6.93 11.21
N ILE A 137 20.75 -7.73 10.14
CA ILE A 137 21.80 -7.85 9.12
C ILE A 137 21.83 -6.60 8.23
N LYS A 138 20.65 -6.09 7.81
CA LYS A 138 20.57 -4.92 6.93
C LYS A 138 19.28 -4.14 7.18
N LYS A 139 19.42 -2.81 7.39
CA LYS A 139 18.29 -1.93 7.80
C LYS A 139 17.50 -1.33 6.63
N SER A 140 17.89 -1.62 5.39
CA SER A 140 17.26 -1.06 4.20
C SER A 140 17.36 -2.02 3.00
N ILE A 141 16.53 -1.79 1.98
CA ILE A 141 16.60 -2.44 0.67
C ILE A 141 17.21 -1.43 -0.29
N THR A 142 18.25 -1.80 -1.02
CA THR A 142 18.86 -0.88 -2.02
C THR A 142 17.94 -0.71 -3.23
N VAL A 143 18.13 0.38 -3.97
CA VAL A 143 17.38 0.63 -5.21
C VAL A 143 17.60 -0.49 -6.21
N GLU A 144 18.82 -1.02 -6.31
CA GLU A 144 19.16 -2.15 -7.19
C GLU A 144 18.42 -3.43 -6.79
N GLU A 145 18.36 -3.72 -5.46
CA GLU A 145 17.59 -4.85 -4.95
C GLU A 145 16.09 -4.69 -5.27
N ILE A 146 15.55 -3.47 -5.13
CA ILE A 146 14.16 -3.19 -5.48
C ILE A 146 13.94 -3.37 -6.98
N LYS A 147 14.78 -2.77 -7.83
CA LYS A 147 14.69 -2.91 -9.29
C LYS A 147 14.71 -4.35 -9.76
N LYS A 148 15.52 -5.19 -9.12
CA LYS A 148 15.63 -6.63 -9.46
C LYS A 148 14.43 -7.46 -9.04
N ASN A 149 13.75 -7.09 -7.94
CA ASN A 149 12.71 -7.92 -7.31
C ASN A 149 11.30 -7.33 -7.44
N SER A 150 11.10 -6.26 -8.21
CA SER A 150 9.84 -5.55 -8.32
C SER A 150 9.49 -5.18 -9.75
N TYR A 151 8.27 -4.76 -9.96
CA TYR A 151 7.79 -4.24 -11.24
C TYR A 151 7.83 -2.71 -11.22
N TYR A 152 8.55 -2.13 -12.18
CA TYR A 152 8.54 -0.68 -12.39
C TYR A 152 7.18 -0.23 -12.92
N ILE A 153 6.64 0.86 -12.39
CA ILE A 153 5.37 1.43 -12.82
C ILE A 153 5.64 2.82 -13.42
N PRO A 154 5.62 2.93 -14.75
CA PRO A 154 5.79 4.23 -15.40
C PRO A 154 4.58 5.12 -15.15
N TYR A 155 4.81 6.42 -15.00
CA TYR A 155 3.73 7.39 -15.06
C TYR A 155 3.15 7.45 -16.48
N GLN A 156 1.84 7.60 -16.56
CA GLN A 156 1.13 7.74 -17.83
C GLN A 156 0.04 8.82 -17.72
N TYR A 157 -0.62 9.11 -18.84
CA TYR A 157 -1.64 10.17 -18.85
C TYR A 157 -2.83 9.81 -17.97
N GLN A 158 -3.42 8.60 -18.17
CA GLN A 158 -4.62 8.18 -17.42
C GLN A 158 -4.75 6.65 -17.34
N PRO A 159 -4.87 6.08 -16.13
CA PRO A 159 -4.62 6.73 -14.85
C PRO A 159 -3.14 7.07 -14.69
N ARG A 160 -2.81 8.14 -13.98
CA ARG A 160 -1.42 8.59 -13.88
C ARG A 160 -0.45 7.54 -13.34
N LEU A 161 -0.92 6.69 -12.43
CA LEU A 161 -0.18 5.54 -11.90
C LEU A 161 -0.99 4.26 -12.18
N ASN A 162 -0.67 3.58 -13.28
CA ASN A 162 -1.37 2.34 -13.64
C ASN A 162 -0.68 1.11 -13.06
N TYR A 163 -0.77 0.96 -11.75
CA TYR A 163 -0.15 -0.17 -11.05
C TYR A 163 -0.86 -1.50 -11.31
N LEU A 164 -2.11 -1.53 -11.79
CA LEU A 164 -2.79 -2.77 -12.15
C LEU A 164 -2.12 -3.51 -13.32
N LYS A 165 -1.41 -2.81 -14.22
CA LYS A 165 -0.56 -3.48 -15.22
C LYS A 165 0.59 -4.28 -14.58
N ALA A 166 1.12 -3.81 -13.45
CA ALA A 166 2.12 -4.55 -12.70
C ALA A 166 1.49 -5.71 -11.92
N VAL A 167 0.25 -5.52 -11.43
CA VAL A 167 -0.54 -6.61 -10.81
C VAL A 167 -0.86 -7.71 -11.82
N ASP A 168 -1.17 -7.37 -13.09
CA ASP A 168 -1.37 -8.38 -14.13
C ASP A 168 -0.12 -9.26 -14.34
N LYS A 169 1.08 -8.66 -14.33
CA LYS A 169 2.34 -9.40 -14.40
C LYS A 169 2.53 -10.29 -13.17
N LEU A 170 2.25 -9.76 -11.98
CA LEU A 170 2.31 -10.53 -10.74
C LEU A 170 1.38 -11.75 -10.79
N ILE A 171 0.16 -11.61 -11.32
CA ILE A 171 -0.78 -12.73 -11.48
C ILE A 171 -0.21 -13.80 -12.41
N LEU A 172 0.40 -13.40 -13.52
CA LEU A 172 1.01 -14.34 -14.47
C LEU A 172 2.18 -15.09 -13.84
N ASP A 173 3.11 -14.38 -13.21
CA ASP A 173 4.29 -14.99 -12.56
C ASP A 173 3.86 -15.95 -11.43
N GLU A 174 2.89 -15.57 -10.60
CA GLU A 174 2.37 -16.46 -9.55
C GLU A 174 1.60 -17.66 -10.10
N SER A 175 1.02 -17.59 -11.29
CA SER A 175 0.34 -18.72 -11.92
C SER A 175 1.34 -19.75 -12.47
N GLU A 176 2.49 -19.30 -12.95
CA GLU A 176 3.58 -20.19 -13.43
C GLU A 176 4.25 -20.93 -12.28
N ASP A 177 4.42 -20.29 -11.12
CA ASP A 177 5.00 -20.93 -9.92
C ASP A 177 4.07 -21.98 -9.27
N ARG A 178 2.80 -22.09 -9.73
CA ARG A 178 1.80 -23.02 -9.18
C ARG A 178 1.61 -24.30 -10.04
N VAL A 179 2.28 -24.40 -11.19
CA VAL A 179 2.30 -25.56 -12.06
C VAL A 179 3.50 -26.44 -11.76
#